data_9457f08e91a6ecbef2de62734efcaef2
#
_entry.id   9457f08e91a6ecbef2de62734efcaef2
#
_cell.length_a   1.000
_cell.length_b   1.000
_cell.length_c   1.000
_cell.angle_alpha   90.00
_cell.angle_beta   90.00
_cell.angle_gamma   90.00
#
_symmetry.space_group_name_H-M   'P 1'
#
loop_
_entity.id
_entity.type
_entity.pdbx_description
1 polymer ?
#
loop_
_entity_poly.entity_id
_entity_poly.type
_entity_poly.pdbx_seq_one_letter_code
_entity_poly.pdbx_strand_id
1 'polypeptide(L)'
;MAKQIKFDAEARQKILAGVEKLSAAVTSTLGPSGRNVILDKKFGSPQITKDGVTVAKEIELADPFENMGAQMVREVASKTNDVAGDGTTTATLLAEAVYREGLKNITAGANPMALKRGIDKASEAVVGAIAKLSKKVKDPAEIAQVATLSANGEEEIGNIISEAMDKVGKDGTITVEEAKTLETTLDVVEGMQFDKGYLSPYFVTDPEEMECVLENPYILLFEKKISNLQDMLPLLQSVAKTGRPLMIIAEDVEGEALATLVVNKLRGTFQVCAVKAPGFGDRRKAILEDIAVLTGGKLISEDLGIKLENVTLDMLGSSKKVTVDKDNTTIVQGKGKSSDISARVALIKKQIEETTSDYDREKLQERLAKLAGGVAIIKVGAATEAAMKEKKDRVDDALHATRAAVEEGIVPGGGVAYLRCQKAIDTLELAGDEKVGAEIVARAIEAPLRKLVSNAGQEAALVVAKVKADKGSNGYNVRTGEYADLMKCGVVDPAKVVRTALQNAASIAGLLLTTDCMVTDLPEKKDACGCGNHGGQGGMAGMM
;
A
#
# COMPACT_ATOMS: atom_id res chain seq x y z
N MET A 1 -19.71 -28.52 2.54
CA MET A 1 -18.48 -29.26 2.88
C MET A 1 -18.44 -29.49 4.38
N ALA A 2 -17.90 -30.61 4.84
CA ALA A 2 -17.70 -30.87 6.27
C ALA A 2 -16.55 -30.01 6.78
N LYS A 3 -16.65 -29.57 8.04
CA LYS A 3 -15.65 -28.73 8.70
C LYS A 3 -14.85 -29.56 9.69
N GLN A 4 -13.58 -29.23 9.87
CA GLN A 4 -12.76 -29.69 10.97
C GLN A 4 -12.53 -28.53 11.94
N ILE A 5 -12.48 -28.86 13.23
CA ILE A 5 -12.44 -27.87 14.31
C ILE A 5 -11.30 -28.23 15.25
N LYS A 6 -10.56 -27.23 15.70
CA LYS A 6 -9.53 -27.33 16.75
C LYS A 6 -9.80 -26.29 17.83
N PHE A 7 -9.54 -26.65 19.08
CA PHE A 7 -9.79 -25.84 20.26
C PHE A 7 -8.55 -25.64 21.11
N ASP A 8 -8.60 -24.67 21.99
CA ASP A 8 -7.66 -24.46 23.08
C ASP A 8 -6.18 -24.42 22.66
N ALA A 9 -5.35 -25.16 23.36
CA ALA A 9 -3.92 -25.20 23.17
C ALA A 9 -3.51 -25.70 21.78
N GLU A 10 -4.25 -26.67 21.20
CA GLU A 10 -3.96 -27.19 19.87
C GLU A 10 -4.19 -26.12 18.78
N ALA A 11 -5.29 -25.38 18.88
CA ALA A 11 -5.58 -24.27 17.98
C ALA A 11 -4.50 -23.19 18.05
N ARG A 12 -4.14 -22.77 19.27
CA ARG A 12 -3.13 -21.74 19.52
C ARG A 12 -1.74 -22.13 19.04
N GLN A 13 -1.34 -23.41 19.19
CA GLN A 13 -0.06 -23.90 18.68
C GLN A 13 -0.02 -23.89 17.16
N LYS A 14 -1.12 -24.26 16.49
CA LYS A 14 -1.19 -24.20 15.02
C LYS A 14 -1.12 -22.75 14.51
N ILE A 15 -1.81 -21.83 15.16
CA ILE A 15 -1.67 -20.40 14.84
C ILE A 15 -0.22 -19.97 14.97
N LEU A 16 0.44 -20.28 16.10
CA LEU A 16 1.84 -19.89 16.33
C LEU A 16 2.77 -20.44 15.25
N ALA A 17 2.64 -21.71 14.90
CA ALA A 17 3.46 -22.32 13.86
C ALA A 17 3.31 -21.62 12.50
N GLY A 18 2.08 -21.21 12.14
CA GLY A 18 1.83 -20.43 10.93
C GLY A 18 2.44 -19.04 10.98
N VAL A 19 2.25 -18.33 12.10
CA VAL A 19 2.83 -17.01 12.35
C VAL A 19 4.36 -17.05 12.26
N GLU A 20 5.01 -18.02 12.92
CA GLU A 20 6.47 -18.15 12.92
C GLU A 20 7.03 -18.46 11.55
N LYS A 21 6.39 -19.35 10.76
CA LYS A 21 6.83 -19.69 9.40
C LYS A 21 6.81 -18.48 8.49
N LEU A 22 5.71 -17.70 8.50
CA LEU A 22 5.60 -16.48 7.70
C LEU A 22 6.59 -15.43 8.16
N SER A 23 6.64 -15.18 9.48
CA SER A 23 7.53 -14.16 10.05
C SER A 23 9.01 -14.50 9.80
N ALA A 24 9.42 -15.74 9.88
CA ALA A 24 10.80 -16.16 9.60
C ALA A 24 11.23 -15.81 8.17
N ALA A 25 10.35 -16.04 7.18
CA ALA A 25 10.63 -15.70 5.78
C ALA A 25 10.70 -14.18 5.59
N VAL A 26 9.66 -13.46 6.04
CA VAL A 26 9.57 -11.99 5.88
C VAL A 26 10.71 -11.28 6.60
N THR A 27 10.98 -11.63 7.86
CA THR A 27 11.99 -10.92 8.68
C THR A 27 13.44 -11.21 8.28
N SER A 28 13.68 -12.19 7.40
CA SER A 28 15.01 -12.42 6.81
C SER A 28 15.47 -11.24 5.93
N THR A 29 14.51 -10.45 5.42
CA THR A 29 14.79 -9.29 4.55
C THR A 29 15.11 -8.02 5.34
N LEU A 30 14.93 -8.00 6.67
CA LEU A 30 14.98 -6.79 7.50
C LEU A 30 16.39 -6.20 7.59
N GLY A 31 16.48 -4.91 7.26
CA GLY A 31 17.63 -4.04 7.51
C GLY A 31 18.77 -4.18 6.49
N PRO A 32 19.90 -3.47 6.71
CA PRO A 32 21.00 -3.40 5.75
C PRO A 32 21.67 -4.76 5.49
N SER A 33 21.60 -5.69 6.44
CA SER A 33 22.09 -7.07 6.33
C SER A 33 20.97 -8.06 5.95
N GLY A 34 19.79 -7.55 5.62
CA GLY A 34 18.67 -8.37 5.13
C GLY A 34 18.99 -9.04 3.80
N ARG A 35 18.47 -10.25 3.61
CA ARG A 35 18.73 -11.10 2.44
C ARG A 35 17.52 -11.10 1.50
N ASN A 36 17.79 -11.36 0.22
CA ASN A 36 16.73 -11.55 -0.75
C ASN A 36 15.99 -12.86 -0.52
N VAL A 37 14.70 -12.87 -0.82
CA VAL A 37 13.85 -14.05 -0.90
C VAL A 37 13.57 -14.33 -2.37
N ILE A 38 13.61 -15.60 -2.76
CA ILE A 38 13.25 -16.05 -4.11
C ILE A 38 11.83 -16.62 -4.04
N LEU A 39 10.96 -16.08 -4.85
CA LEU A 39 9.56 -16.50 -4.96
C LEU A 39 9.37 -17.24 -6.27
N ASP A 40 8.77 -18.44 -6.18
CA ASP A 40 8.38 -19.19 -7.37
C ASP A 40 7.14 -18.59 -8.00
N LYS A 41 7.14 -18.43 -9.31
CA LYS A 41 5.99 -17.94 -10.07
C LYS A 41 5.44 -19.06 -10.94
N LYS A 42 4.11 -19.22 -10.96
CA LYS A 42 3.44 -20.24 -11.80
C LYS A 42 3.72 -20.05 -13.29
N PHE A 43 4.00 -18.82 -13.70
CA PHE A 43 4.37 -18.44 -15.07
C PHE A 43 5.53 -17.45 -15.02
N GLY A 44 6.55 -17.64 -15.88
CA GLY A 44 7.72 -16.76 -15.96
C GLY A 44 8.90 -17.23 -15.10
N SER A 45 9.85 -16.32 -14.88
CA SER A 45 11.04 -16.58 -14.05
C SER A 45 10.73 -16.34 -12.57
N PRO A 46 11.42 -17.03 -11.63
CA PRO A 46 11.32 -16.75 -10.22
C PRO A 46 11.61 -15.26 -9.93
N GLN A 47 10.83 -14.67 -9.03
CA GLN A 47 11.02 -13.30 -8.58
C GLN A 47 11.98 -13.25 -7.39
N ILE A 48 12.92 -12.30 -7.43
CA ILE A 48 13.82 -12.02 -6.30
C ILE A 48 13.37 -10.69 -5.70
N THR A 49 13.09 -10.68 -4.39
CA THR A 49 12.63 -9.48 -3.71
C THR A 49 13.16 -9.38 -2.27
N LYS A 50 13.21 -8.16 -1.74
CA LYS A 50 13.39 -7.85 -0.31
C LYS A 50 12.13 -7.26 0.32
N ASP A 51 11.12 -6.94 -0.47
CA ASP A 51 9.89 -6.37 0.05
C ASP A 51 9.12 -7.38 0.91
N GLY A 52 8.80 -6.94 2.14
CA GLY A 52 8.14 -7.78 3.14
C GLY A 52 6.71 -8.11 2.80
N VAL A 53 5.96 -7.20 2.18
CA VAL A 53 4.55 -7.46 1.82
C VAL A 53 4.45 -8.42 0.65
N THR A 54 5.32 -8.31 -0.35
CA THR A 54 5.39 -9.23 -1.48
C THR A 54 5.71 -10.63 -1.01
N VAL A 55 6.70 -10.80 -0.12
CA VAL A 55 7.01 -12.10 0.50
C VAL A 55 5.83 -12.65 1.28
N ALA A 56 5.16 -11.81 2.10
CA ALA A 56 4.04 -12.24 2.92
C ALA A 56 2.82 -12.69 2.08
N LYS A 57 2.57 -12.06 0.94
CA LYS A 57 1.45 -12.39 0.03
C LYS A 57 1.62 -13.75 -0.63
N GLU A 58 2.85 -14.16 -0.95
CA GLU A 58 3.14 -15.42 -1.64
C GLU A 58 3.19 -16.64 -0.71
N ILE A 59 3.24 -16.44 0.62
CA ILE A 59 3.32 -17.55 1.56
C ILE A 59 1.95 -18.19 1.76
N GLU A 60 1.81 -19.43 1.32
CA GLU A 60 0.68 -20.31 1.55
C GLU A 60 1.15 -21.64 2.15
N LEU A 61 0.56 -22.04 3.28
CA LEU A 61 0.97 -23.23 4.00
C LEU A 61 0.04 -24.40 3.72
N ALA A 62 0.61 -25.61 3.60
CA ALA A 62 -0.14 -26.83 3.29
C ALA A 62 -1.13 -27.24 4.41
N ASP A 63 -0.80 -26.98 5.68
CA ASP A 63 -1.72 -27.19 6.80
C ASP A 63 -2.70 -26.01 6.90
N PRO A 64 -4.01 -26.24 6.72
CA PRO A 64 -4.99 -25.16 6.69
C PRO A 64 -5.08 -24.40 8.02
N PHE A 65 -4.81 -25.02 9.15
CA PHE A 65 -4.80 -24.35 10.45
C PHE A 65 -3.58 -23.44 10.61
N GLU A 66 -2.40 -23.91 10.21
CA GLU A 66 -1.20 -23.08 10.21
C GLU A 66 -1.33 -21.93 9.20
N ASN A 67 -1.94 -22.21 8.03
CA ASN A 67 -2.19 -21.21 7.02
C ASN A 67 -3.10 -20.08 7.51
N MET A 68 -4.11 -20.36 8.34
CA MET A 68 -4.93 -19.31 8.96
C MET A 68 -4.10 -18.36 9.82
N GLY A 69 -3.14 -18.90 10.62
CA GLY A 69 -2.20 -18.08 11.40
C GLY A 69 -1.31 -17.20 10.50
N ALA A 70 -0.77 -17.76 9.43
CA ALA A 70 0.01 -17.03 8.43
C ALA A 70 -0.82 -15.93 7.75
N GLN A 71 -2.06 -16.24 7.34
CA GLN A 71 -2.96 -15.26 6.71
C GLN A 71 -3.28 -14.07 7.61
N MET A 72 -3.47 -14.27 8.92
CA MET A 72 -3.71 -13.17 9.86
C MET A 72 -2.51 -12.23 9.96
N VAL A 73 -1.28 -12.75 9.95
CA VAL A 73 -0.08 -11.90 9.95
C VAL A 73 0.18 -11.28 8.58
N ARG A 74 -0.18 -11.96 7.48
CA ARG A 74 -0.19 -11.35 6.15
C ARG A 74 -1.10 -10.12 6.10
N GLU A 75 -2.26 -10.17 6.78
CA GLU A 75 -3.16 -9.02 6.90
C GLU A 75 -2.49 -7.84 7.61
N VAL A 76 -1.64 -8.09 8.65
CA VAL A 76 -0.86 -7.04 9.31
C VAL A 76 0.08 -6.34 8.32
N ALA A 77 0.81 -7.12 7.50
CA ALA A 77 1.72 -6.57 6.50
C ALA A 77 0.95 -5.75 5.45
N SER A 78 -0.15 -6.31 4.91
CA SER A 78 -0.97 -5.63 3.89
C SER A 78 -1.57 -4.32 4.41
N LYS A 79 -2.19 -4.31 5.60
CA LYS A 79 -2.73 -3.08 6.20
C LYS A 79 -1.68 -2.03 6.50
N THR A 80 -0.47 -2.47 6.89
CA THR A 80 0.62 -1.53 7.14
C THR A 80 1.09 -0.90 5.83
N ASN A 81 1.18 -1.69 4.77
CA ASN A 81 1.46 -1.19 3.43
C ASN A 81 0.41 -0.19 2.96
N ASP A 82 -0.88 -0.52 3.08
CA ASP A 82 -1.99 0.34 2.65
C ASP A 82 -1.98 1.73 3.33
N VAL A 83 -1.57 1.81 4.61
CA VAL A 83 -1.61 3.05 5.39
C VAL A 83 -0.30 3.85 5.31
N ALA A 84 0.83 3.16 5.35
CA ALA A 84 2.15 3.79 5.49
C ALA A 84 3.09 3.52 4.30
N GLY A 85 2.78 2.55 3.44
CA GLY A 85 3.55 2.17 2.27
C GLY A 85 4.92 1.53 2.57
N ASP A 86 5.27 1.39 3.85
CA ASP A 86 6.53 0.81 4.35
C ASP A 86 6.31 0.22 5.74
N GLY A 87 7.34 -0.44 6.31
CA GLY A 87 7.31 -1.01 7.66
C GLY A 87 6.60 -2.37 7.77
N THR A 88 6.27 -3.01 6.67
CA THR A 88 5.57 -4.29 6.59
C THR A 88 6.29 -5.41 7.32
N THR A 89 7.62 -5.48 7.16
CA THR A 89 8.50 -6.44 7.83
C THR A 89 8.53 -6.21 9.35
N THR A 90 8.61 -4.94 9.78
CA THR A 90 8.59 -4.57 11.20
C THR A 90 7.25 -4.90 11.85
N ALA A 91 6.14 -4.65 11.15
CA ALA A 91 4.79 -4.97 11.62
C ALA A 91 4.59 -6.48 11.79
N THR A 92 5.04 -7.28 10.81
CA THR A 92 5.04 -8.74 10.87
C THR A 92 5.82 -9.26 12.09
N LEU A 93 7.02 -8.74 12.32
CA LEU A 93 7.88 -9.11 13.44
C LEU A 93 7.26 -8.75 14.80
N LEU A 94 6.67 -7.55 14.89
CA LEU A 94 5.99 -7.12 16.11
C LEU A 94 4.76 -7.98 16.41
N ALA A 95 3.97 -8.34 15.40
CA ALA A 95 2.81 -9.21 15.57
C ALA A 95 3.21 -10.60 16.08
N GLU A 96 4.27 -11.19 15.51
CA GLU A 96 4.85 -12.44 16.02
C GLU A 96 5.33 -12.30 17.46
N ALA A 97 6.07 -11.24 17.78
CA ALA A 97 6.62 -11.03 19.13
C ALA A 97 5.53 -10.87 20.18
N VAL A 98 4.48 -10.07 19.89
CA VAL A 98 3.34 -9.88 20.79
C VAL A 98 2.58 -11.19 20.99
N TYR A 99 2.30 -11.92 19.89
CA TYR A 99 1.57 -13.18 19.95
C TYR A 99 2.35 -14.25 20.72
N ARG A 100 3.64 -14.42 20.45
CA ARG A 100 4.51 -15.40 21.12
C ARG A 100 4.62 -15.12 22.62
N GLU A 101 4.85 -13.87 23.03
CA GLU A 101 4.93 -13.50 24.45
C GLU A 101 3.55 -13.60 25.14
N GLY A 102 2.48 -13.21 24.45
CA GLY A 102 1.11 -13.34 24.96
C GLY A 102 0.71 -14.80 25.19
N LEU A 103 1.04 -15.69 24.25
CA LEU A 103 0.72 -17.12 24.37
C LEU A 103 1.39 -17.79 25.57
N LYS A 104 2.62 -17.41 25.92
CA LYS A 104 3.30 -17.90 27.13
C LYS A 104 2.49 -17.57 28.39
N ASN A 105 1.95 -16.36 28.47
CA ASN A 105 1.17 -15.92 29.63
C ASN A 105 -0.21 -16.57 29.66
N ILE A 106 -0.88 -16.78 28.53
CA ILE A 106 -2.14 -17.51 28.45
C ILE A 106 -1.96 -18.97 28.91
N THR A 107 -0.89 -19.61 28.47
CA THR A 107 -0.54 -20.98 28.88
C THR A 107 -0.26 -21.05 30.39
N ALA A 108 0.23 -19.96 30.99
CA ALA A 108 0.42 -19.83 32.44
C ALA A 108 -0.88 -19.47 33.21
N GLY A 109 -2.02 -19.33 32.52
CA GLY A 109 -3.34 -19.12 33.12
C GLY A 109 -3.81 -17.66 33.16
N ALA A 110 -3.15 -16.72 32.49
CA ALA A 110 -3.61 -15.35 32.40
C ALA A 110 -4.87 -15.23 31.54
N ASN A 111 -5.75 -14.28 31.89
CA ASN A 111 -7.00 -14.04 31.14
C ASN A 111 -6.72 -13.34 29.80
N PRO A 112 -7.04 -13.99 28.63
CA PRO A 112 -6.74 -13.45 27.32
C PRO A 112 -7.36 -12.07 27.05
N MET A 113 -8.59 -11.84 27.55
CA MET A 113 -9.30 -10.58 27.36
C MET A 113 -8.67 -9.44 28.16
N ALA A 114 -8.16 -9.73 29.37
CA ALA A 114 -7.44 -8.75 30.17
C ALA A 114 -6.07 -8.45 29.56
N LEU A 115 -5.34 -9.47 29.11
CA LEU A 115 -4.09 -9.29 28.36
C LEU A 115 -4.29 -8.38 27.16
N LYS A 116 -5.33 -8.63 26.34
CA LYS A 116 -5.65 -7.80 25.17
C LYS A 116 -5.87 -6.34 25.57
N ARG A 117 -6.68 -6.06 26.61
CA ARG A 117 -6.86 -4.67 27.06
C ARG A 117 -5.55 -4.01 27.50
N GLY A 118 -4.67 -4.76 28.16
CA GLY A 118 -3.34 -4.29 28.52
C GLY A 118 -2.45 -3.98 27.31
N ILE A 119 -2.47 -4.85 26.30
CA ILE A 119 -1.77 -4.67 25.02
C ILE A 119 -2.27 -3.42 24.30
N ASP A 120 -3.60 -3.23 24.20
CA ASP A 120 -4.21 -2.07 23.56
C ASP A 120 -3.76 -0.76 24.23
N LYS A 121 -3.90 -0.66 25.56
CA LYS A 121 -3.48 0.53 26.36
C LYS A 121 -1.99 0.83 26.23
N ALA A 122 -1.14 -0.20 26.28
CA ALA A 122 0.31 -0.03 26.14
C ALA A 122 0.69 0.42 24.71
N SER A 123 0.04 -0.15 23.70
CA SER A 123 0.24 0.25 22.31
C SER A 123 -0.13 1.72 22.09
N GLU A 124 -1.29 2.17 22.60
CA GLU A 124 -1.71 3.57 22.54
C GLU A 124 -0.71 4.51 23.25
N ALA A 125 -0.21 4.13 24.42
CA ALA A 125 0.79 4.91 25.13
C ALA A 125 2.11 5.06 24.36
N VAL A 126 2.59 3.98 23.74
CA VAL A 126 3.80 3.99 22.89
C VAL A 126 3.57 4.85 21.64
N VAL A 127 2.42 4.74 20.99
CA VAL A 127 2.05 5.56 19.82
C VAL A 127 2.02 7.05 20.20
N GLY A 128 1.43 7.40 21.33
CA GLY A 128 1.45 8.77 21.84
C GLY A 128 2.86 9.28 22.18
N ALA A 129 3.77 8.39 22.62
CA ALA A 129 5.17 8.73 22.88
C ALA A 129 5.96 8.90 21.56
N ILE A 130 5.71 8.08 20.53
CA ILE A 130 6.31 8.22 19.19
C ILE A 130 5.95 9.59 18.60
N ALA A 131 4.68 9.99 18.68
CA ALA A 131 4.24 11.30 18.19
C ALA A 131 4.96 12.47 18.88
N LYS A 132 5.25 12.36 20.19
CA LYS A 132 6.04 13.35 20.93
C LYS A 132 7.54 13.33 20.60
N LEU A 133 8.07 12.18 20.23
CA LEU A 133 9.47 12.00 19.83
C LEU A 133 9.73 12.49 18.42
N SER A 134 8.69 12.54 17.59
CA SER A 134 8.78 12.89 16.16
C SER A 134 9.29 14.31 15.95
N LYS A 135 10.20 14.47 14.98
CA LYS A 135 10.72 15.74 14.48
C LYS A 135 10.18 15.97 13.06
N LYS A 136 9.54 17.12 12.83
CA LYS A 136 9.03 17.47 11.48
C LYS A 136 10.18 17.62 10.48
N VAL A 137 10.01 17.04 9.32
CA VAL A 137 10.91 17.21 8.18
C VAL A 137 10.62 18.55 7.51
N LYS A 138 11.66 19.38 7.37
CA LYS A 138 11.53 20.75 6.83
C LYS A 138 12.32 20.97 5.55
N ASP A 139 13.50 20.39 5.47
CA ASP A 139 14.48 20.68 4.42
C ASP A 139 14.54 19.58 3.36
N PRO A 140 14.77 19.90 2.07
CA PRO A 140 14.99 18.91 1.01
C PRO A 140 16.10 17.90 1.33
N ALA A 141 17.13 18.30 2.06
CA ALA A 141 18.21 17.41 2.49
C ALA A 141 17.73 16.32 3.47
N GLU A 142 16.83 16.66 4.41
CA GLU A 142 16.20 15.68 5.32
C GLU A 142 15.30 14.72 4.53
N ILE A 143 14.59 15.21 3.50
CA ILE A 143 13.79 14.39 2.57
C ILE A 143 14.68 13.40 1.82
N ALA A 144 15.78 13.88 1.24
CA ALA A 144 16.74 13.03 0.53
C ALA A 144 17.34 11.95 1.45
N GLN A 145 17.63 12.28 2.72
CA GLN A 145 18.14 11.31 3.70
C GLN A 145 17.13 10.19 3.99
N VAL A 146 15.86 10.53 4.21
CA VAL A 146 14.80 9.53 4.43
C VAL A 146 14.67 8.62 3.21
N ALA A 147 14.57 9.21 2.01
CA ALA A 147 14.45 8.46 0.77
C ALA A 147 15.67 7.56 0.51
N THR A 148 16.88 8.06 0.74
CA THR A 148 18.13 7.27 0.62
C THR A 148 18.13 6.09 1.57
N LEU A 149 17.70 6.29 2.82
CA LEU A 149 17.66 5.21 3.81
C LEU A 149 16.67 4.11 3.40
N SER A 150 15.48 4.51 3.02
CA SER A 150 14.43 3.56 2.58
C SER A 150 14.83 2.85 1.27
N ALA A 151 15.59 3.54 0.41
CA ALA A 151 16.21 2.96 -0.79
C ALA A 151 17.48 2.10 -0.50
N ASN A 152 17.64 1.57 0.71
CA ASN A 152 18.80 0.76 1.12
C ASN A 152 20.17 1.49 1.00
N GLY A 153 20.18 2.81 1.03
CA GLY A 153 21.37 3.66 0.98
C GLY A 153 21.80 4.07 -0.44
N GLU A 154 20.91 3.98 -1.43
CA GLU A 154 21.14 4.51 -2.78
C GLU A 154 20.85 6.01 -2.81
N GLU A 155 21.90 6.84 -2.81
CA GLU A 155 21.79 8.30 -2.83
C GLU A 155 21.14 8.83 -4.12
N GLU A 156 21.32 8.14 -5.25
CA GLU A 156 20.69 8.50 -6.53
C GLU A 156 19.16 8.51 -6.41
N ILE A 157 18.59 7.46 -5.82
CA ILE A 157 17.14 7.36 -5.57
C ILE A 157 16.67 8.44 -4.61
N GLY A 158 17.42 8.66 -3.51
CA GLY A 158 17.08 9.68 -2.53
C GLY A 158 17.03 11.09 -3.14
N ASN A 159 18.01 11.42 -3.97
CA ASN A 159 18.08 12.73 -4.63
C ASN A 159 16.96 12.92 -5.65
N ILE A 160 16.65 11.91 -6.47
CA ILE A 160 15.55 11.97 -7.46
C ILE A 160 14.20 12.16 -6.77
N ILE A 161 13.93 11.46 -5.67
CA ILE A 161 12.67 11.62 -4.90
C ILE A 161 12.60 13.02 -4.30
N SER A 162 13.66 13.51 -3.70
CA SER A 162 13.71 14.87 -3.14
C SER A 162 13.49 15.93 -4.22
N GLU A 163 14.11 15.79 -5.39
CA GLU A 163 13.90 16.69 -6.54
C GLU A 163 12.46 16.61 -7.07
N ALA A 164 11.88 15.40 -7.13
CA ALA A 164 10.49 15.21 -7.52
C ALA A 164 9.54 15.95 -6.57
N MET A 165 9.74 15.79 -5.26
CA MET A 165 8.91 16.46 -4.23
C MET A 165 9.09 17.99 -4.24
N ASP A 166 10.29 18.49 -4.55
CA ASP A 166 10.52 19.93 -4.68
C ASP A 166 9.77 20.52 -5.88
N LYS A 167 9.73 19.80 -7.01
CA LYS A 167 9.08 20.24 -8.24
C LYS A 167 7.55 20.23 -8.18
N VAL A 168 6.95 19.18 -7.59
CA VAL A 168 5.48 19.04 -7.53
C VAL A 168 4.88 19.49 -6.20
N GLY A 169 5.71 19.78 -5.20
CA GLY A 169 5.29 20.14 -3.85
C GLY A 169 5.02 18.89 -2.98
N LYS A 170 4.78 19.14 -1.68
CA LYS A 170 4.59 18.07 -0.67
C LYS A 170 3.38 17.20 -0.94
N ASP A 171 2.31 17.79 -1.46
CA ASP A 171 1.03 17.13 -1.79
C ASP A 171 0.95 16.76 -3.27
N GLY A 172 2.05 16.94 -4.02
CA GLY A 172 2.13 16.64 -5.44
C GLY A 172 2.14 15.16 -5.75
N THR A 173 1.65 14.80 -6.91
CA THR A 173 1.63 13.42 -7.37
C THR A 173 2.98 13.02 -7.95
N ILE A 174 3.53 11.92 -7.46
CA ILE A 174 4.73 11.30 -7.99
C ILE A 174 4.36 9.85 -8.35
N THR A 175 4.65 9.44 -9.58
CA THR A 175 4.46 8.07 -10.08
C THR A 175 5.78 7.47 -10.49
N VAL A 176 5.91 6.15 -10.36
CA VAL A 176 7.10 5.41 -10.77
C VAL A 176 6.75 4.52 -11.95
N GLU A 177 7.51 4.66 -13.03
CA GLU A 177 7.32 3.90 -14.26
C GLU A 177 8.61 3.21 -14.69
N GLU A 178 8.49 2.14 -15.46
CA GLU A 178 9.63 1.47 -16.06
C GLU A 178 10.18 2.29 -17.25
N ALA A 179 11.48 2.50 -17.26
CA ALA A 179 12.16 3.13 -18.39
C ALA A 179 12.49 2.11 -19.48
N LYS A 180 12.58 2.58 -20.73
CA LYS A 180 13.14 1.80 -21.84
C LYS A 180 14.68 1.94 -21.94
N THR A 181 15.27 2.73 -21.05
CA THR A 181 16.68 3.08 -20.99
C THR A 181 17.33 2.51 -19.74
N LEU A 182 18.66 2.50 -19.68
CA LEU A 182 19.41 2.05 -18.52
C LEU A 182 19.41 3.08 -17.37
N GLU A 183 19.19 4.34 -17.68
CA GLU A 183 19.26 5.45 -16.74
C GLU A 183 17.90 5.72 -16.10
N THR A 184 17.91 6.07 -14.82
CA THR A 184 16.74 6.55 -14.10
C THR A 184 16.60 8.05 -14.32
N THR A 185 15.40 8.50 -14.74
CA THR A 185 15.15 9.91 -15.09
C THR A 185 13.90 10.42 -14.39
N LEU A 186 13.84 11.74 -14.18
CA LEU A 186 12.68 12.44 -13.62
C LEU A 186 12.07 13.37 -14.68
N ASP A 187 10.81 13.11 -15.02
CA ASP A 187 10.02 13.97 -15.89
C ASP A 187 8.89 14.61 -15.06
N VAL A 188 8.60 15.88 -15.32
CA VAL A 188 7.41 16.54 -14.76
C VAL A 188 6.47 16.89 -15.89
N VAL A 189 5.24 16.42 -15.78
CA VAL A 189 4.22 16.56 -16.82
C VAL A 189 2.93 17.14 -16.24
N GLU A 190 2.10 17.73 -17.10
CA GLU A 190 0.75 18.13 -16.72
C GLU A 190 -0.08 16.90 -16.35
N GLY A 191 -0.75 16.95 -15.21
CA GLY A 191 -1.52 15.81 -14.69
C GLY A 191 -2.21 16.14 -13.38
N MET A 192 -3.02 15.19 -12.91
CA MET A 192 -3.76 15.34 -11.65
C MET A 192 -4.05 13.97 -11.03
N GLN A 193 -4.00 13.90 -9.70
CA GLN A 193 -4.51 12.77 -8.95
C GLN A 193 -5.67 13.18 -8.05
N PHE A 194 -6.65 12.28 -7.90
CA PHE A 194 -7.75 12.45 -6.95
C PHE A 194 -8.12 11.13 -6.27
N ASP A 195 -8.67 11.23 -5.06
CA ASP A 195 -8.97 10.16 -4.11
C ASP A 195 -10.26 9.40 -4.43
N LYS A 196 -10.34 8.80 -5.62
CA LYS A 196 -11.42 7.89 -6.04
C LYS A 196 -10.82 6.78 -6.88
N GLY A 197 -10.99 5.53 -6.43
CA GLY A 197 -10.57 4.34 -7.15
C GLY A 197 -11.66 3.76 -8.06
N TYR A 198 -11.38 2.62 -8.65
CA TYR A 198 -12.31 1.94 -9.55
C TYR A 198 -13.57 1.45 -8.83
N LEU A 199 -14.70 1.53 -9.52
CA LEU A 199 -16.00 1.07 -8.99
C LEU A 199 -16.13 -0.46 -8.92
N SER A 200 -15.27 -1.18 -9.62
CA SER A 200 -15.26 -2.64 -9.61
C SER A 200 -13.84 -3.18 -9.81
N PRO A 201 -13.41 -4.17 -9.01
CA PRO A 201 -12.13 -4.85 -9.20
C PRO A 201 -12.00 -5.53 -10.57
N TYR A 202 -13.11 -5.81 -11.23
CA TYR A 202 -13.11 -6.38 -12.58
C TYR A 202 -12.59 -5.42 -13.66
N PHE A 203 -12.39 -4.14 -13.36
CA PHE A 203 -11.73 -3.19 -14.26
C PHE A 203 -10.21 -3.31 -14.24
N VAL A 204 -9.62 -3.98 -13.27
CA VAL A 204 -8.18 -4.18 -13.14
C VAL A 204 -7.58 -4.78 -14.42
N THR A 205 -6.50 -4.18 -14.90
CA THR A 205 -5.73 -4.64 -16.07
C THR A 205 -4.40 -5.26 -15.67
N ASP A 206 -3.85 -4.83 -14.53
CA ASP A 206 -2.66 -5.38 -13.89
C ASP A 206 -3.03 -6.04 -12.56
N PRO A 207 -3.16 -7.38 -12.51
CA PRO A 207 -3.54 -8.08 -11.30
C PRO A 207 -2.45 -8.13 -10.22
N GLU A 208 -1.18 -7.91 -10.57
CA GLU A 208 -0.08 -7.92 -9.61
C GLU A 208 -0.13 -6.66 -8.74
N GLU A 209 -0.31 -5.51 -9.37
CA GLU A 209 -0.43 -4.21 -8.69
C GLU A 209 -1.87 -3.87 -8.31
N MET A 210 -2.85 -4.67 -8.73
CA MET A 210 -4.29 -4.38 -8.55
C MET A 210 -4.71 -3.03 -9.14
N GLU A 211 -4.14 -2.66 -10.28
CA GLU A 211 -4.37 -1.40 -10.98
C GLU A 211 -5.10 -1.58 -12.31
N CYS A 212 -5.85 -0.55 -12.70
CA CYS A 212 -6.38 -0.39 -14.04
C CYS A 212 -5.57 0.67 -14.78
N VAL A 213 -4.73 0.24 -15.72
CA VAL A 213 -3.90 1.11 -16.55
C VAL A 213 -4.53 1.25 -17.93
N LEU A 214 -4.82 2.49 -18.33
CA LEU A 214 -5.40 2.83 -19.63
C LEU A 214 -4.44 3.74 -20.40
N GLU A 215 -3.96 3.28 -21.55
CA GLU A 215 -3.09 4.07 -22.41
C GLU A 215 -3.89 4.83 -23.49
N ASN A 216 -3.63 6.11 -23.61
CA ASN A 216 -4.33 7.03 -24.52
C ASN A 216 -5.86 6.96 -24.45
N PRO A 217 -6.47 6.92 -23.24
CA PRO A 217 -7.91 6.77 -23.11
C PRO A 217 -8.67 8.01 -23.61
N TYR A 218 -9.93 7.77 -23.98
CA TYR A 218 -10.95 8.81 -23.93
C TYR A 218 -11.43 8.96 -22.49
N ILE A 219 -11.79 10.19 -22.09
CA ILE A 219 -12.24 10.49 -20.73
C ILE A 219 -13.61 11.15 -20.82
N LEU A 220 -14.64 10.47 -20.35
CA LEU A 220 -15.98 11.00 -20.20
C LEU A 220 -16.14 11.62 -18.82
N LEU A 221 -16.54 12.88 -18.76
CA LEU A 221 -16.83 13.63 -17.53
C LEU A 221 -18.32 13.92 -17.47
N PHE A 222 -19.02 13.28 -16.53
CA PHE A 222 -20.46 13.41 -16.40
C PHE A 222 -20.86 13.84 -14.98
N GLU A 223 -21.71 14.85 -14.90
CA GLU A 223 -22.09 15.46 -13.60
C GLU A 223 -22.97 14.56 -12.74
N LYS A 224 -23.85 13.76 -13.37
CA LYS A 224 -24.87 12.95 -12.70
C LYS A 224 -24.48 11.48 -12.63
N LYS A 225 -25.36 10.67 -12.03
CA LYS A 225 -25.23 9.22 -11.99
C LYS A 225 -25.58 8.58 -13.33
N ILE A 226 -24.92 7.45 -13.62
CA ILE A 226 -25.19 6.61 -14.78
C ILE A 226 -25.69 5.26 -14.26
N SER A 227 -27.00 5.02 -14.37
CA SER A 227 -27.65 3.75 -13.99
C SER A 227 -28.14 2.95 -15.20
N ASN A 228 -28.41 3.62 -16.32
CA ASN A 228 -28.82 3.00 -17.60
C ASN A 228 -27.79 3.31 -18.70
N LEU A 229 -27.43 2.30 -19.47
CA LEU A 229 -26.49 2.45 -20.60
C LEU A 229 -27.15 2.85 -21.91
N GLN A 230 -28.47 2.84 -22.02
CA GLN A 230 -29.13 3.14 -23.29
C GLN A 230 -28.71 4.50 -23.86
N ASP A 231 -28.60 5.51 -22.98
CA ASP A 231 -28.19 6.86 -23.37
C ASP A 231 -26.72 6.96 -23.81
N MET A 232 -25.90 5.96 -23.41
CA MET A 232 -24.47 5.89 -23.76
C MET A 232 -24.17 4.99 -24.98
N LEU A 233 -25.12 4.20 -25.44
CA LEU A 233 -24.87 3.21 -26.49
C LEU A 233 -24.24 3.81 -27.75
N PRO A 234 -24.68 4.99 -28.28
CA PRO A 234 -24.05 5.58 -29.46
C PRO A 234 -22.58 5.96 -29.21
N LEU A 235 -22.29 6.48 -28.00
CA LEU A 235 -20.94 6.85 -27.60
C LEU A 235 -20.05 5.59 -27.47
N LEU A 236 -20.52 4.56 -26.76
CA LEU A 236 -19.76 3.31 -26.58
C LEU A 236 -19.46 2.63 -27.91
N GLN A 237 -20.41 2.61 -28.85
CA GLN A 237 -20.18 2.10 -30.21
C GLN A 237 -19.12 2.90 -30.97
N SER A 238 -19.13 4.22 -30.79
CA SER A 238 -18.15 5.11 -31.41
C SER A 238 -16.76 4.91 -30.85
N VAL A 239 -16.64 4.79 -29.50
CA VAL A 239 -15.37 4.50 -28.83
C VAL A 239 -14.84 3.12 -29.23
N ALA A 240 -15.68 2.08 -29.20
CA ALA A 240 -15.28 0.72 -29.58
C ALA A 240 -14.70 0.64 -31.01
N LYS A 241 -15.25 1.41 -31.96
CA LYS A 241 -14.71 1.50 -33.34
C LYS A 241 -13.31 2.08 -33.40
N THR A 242 -12.92 2.93 -32.44
CA THR A 242 -11.57 3.52 -32.41
C THR A 242 -10.51 2.59 -31.83
N GLY A 243 -10.89 1.55 -31.08
CA GLY A 243 -9.99 0.65 -30.37
C GLY A 243 -9.31 1.29 -29.13
N ARG A 244 -9.66 2.53 -28.78
CA ARG A 244 -9.08 3.23 -27.62
C ARG A 244 -9.87 2.93 -26.34
N PRO A 245 -9.20 2.85 -25.17
CA PRO A 245 -9.86 2.70 -23.88
C PRO A 245 -10.77 3.87 -23.55
N LEU A 246 -11.76 3.63 -22.68
CA LEU A 246 -12.66 4.65 -22.16
C LEU A 246 -12.54 4.73 -20.63
N MET A 247 -12.25 5.91 -20.12
CA MET A 247 -12.36 6.26 -18.72
C MET A 247 -13.66 7.02 -18.48
N ILE A 248 -14.45 6.59 -17.51
CA ILE A 248 -15.71 7.24 -17.13
C ILE A 248 -15.54 7.83 -15.72
N ILE A 249 -15.71 9.14 -15.61
CA ILE A 249 -15.73 9.87 -14.32
C ILE A 249 -17.13 10.48 -14.19
N ALA A 250 -17.95 9.90 -13.31
CA ALA A 250 -19.32 10.35 -13.10
C ALA A 250 -19.63 10.45 -11.60
N GLU A 251 -20.75 11.09 -11.22
CA GLU A 251 -21.19 11.09 -9.82
C GLU A 251 -21.21 9.67 -9.24
N ASP A 252 -21.77 8.73 -9.98
CA ASP A 252 -21.73 7.30 -9.71
C ASP A 252 -22.02 6.52 -11.01
N VAL A 253 -21.57 5.27 -11.08
CA VAL A 253 -21.98 4.32 -12.12
C VAL A 253 -22.47 3.06 -11.42
N GLU A 254 -23.76 2.78 -11.52
CA GLU A 254 -24.41 1.76 -10.71
C GLU A 254 -25.36 0.87 -11.54
N GLY A 255 -25.84 -0.21 -10.93
CA GLY A 255 -26.88 -1.08 -11.47
C GLY A 255 -26.49 -1.74 -12.80
N GLU A 256 -27.42 -1.67 -13.78
CA GLU A 256 -27.24 -2.29 -15.10
C GLU A 256 -26.07 -1.69 -15.87
N ALA A 257 -25.81 -0.38 -15.71
CA ALA A 257 -24.71 0.30 -16.38
C ALA A 257 -23.36 -0.29 -15.98
N LEU A 258 -23.10 -0.40 -14.68
CA LEU A 258 -21.84 -0.97 -14.16
C LEU A 258 -21.67 -2.42 -14.60
N ALA A 259 -22.72 -3.24 -14.43
CA ALA A 259 -22.69 -4.66 -14.80
C ALA A 259 -22.35 -4.86 -16.28
N THR A 260 -22.96 -4.07 -17.14
CA THR A 260 -22.74 -4.19 -18.59
C THR A 260 -21.33 -3.71 -19.01
N LEU A 261 -20.79 -2.65 -18.39
CA LEU A 261 -19.41 -2.21 -18.61
C LEU A 261 -18.42 -3.30 -18.20
N VAL A 262 -18.61 -3.93 -17.04
CA VAL A 262 -17.78 -5.03 -16.56
C VAL A 262 -17.84 -6.23 -17.51
N VAL A 263 -19.04 -6.64 -17.94
CA VAL A 263 -19.19 -7.77 -18.88
C VAL A 263 -18.50 -7.49 -20.22
N ASN A 264 -18.63 -6.29 -20.78
CA ASN A 264 -17.97 -5.94 -22.03
C ASN A 264 -16.44 -5.92 -21.91
N LYS A 265 -15.90 -5.43 -20.79
CA LYS A 265 -14.46 -5.49 -20.47
C LYS A 265 -13.98 -6.93 -20.37
N LEU A 266 -14.69 -7.79 -19.63
CA LEU A 266 -14.33 -9.21 -19.50
C LEU A 266 -14.39 -9.98 -20.82
N ARG A 267 -15.31 -9.61 -21.71
CA ARG A 267 -15.39 -10.15 -23.09
C ARG A 267 -14.33 -9.61 -24.02
N GLY A 268 -13.53 -8.64 -23.59
CA GLY A 268 -12.51 -8.01 -24.43
C GLY A 268 -13.08 -7.13 -25.55
N THR A 269 -14.35 -6.73 -25.49
CA THR A 269 -14.99 -5.90 -26.50
C THR A 269 -14.36 -4.52 -26.56
N PHE A 270 -14.07 -3.91 -25.43
CA PHE A 270 -13.26 -2.69 -25.27
C PHE A 270 -12.77 -2.55 -23.82
N GLN A 271 -11.67 -1.83 -23.67
CA GLN A 271 -11.14 -1.52 -22.34
C GLN A 271 -11.88 -0.31 -21.75
N VAL A 272 -12.35 -0.46 -20.51
CA VAL A 272 -13.09 0.58 -19.82
C VAL A 272 -12.77 0.53 -18.32
N CYS A 273 -12.74 1.70 -17.71
CA CYS A 273 -12.75 1.87 -16.25
C CYS A 273 -13.75 2.95 -15.88
N ALA A 274 -14.42 2.78 -14.76
CA ALA A 274 -15.36 3.75 -14.21
C ALA A 274 -15.00 4.07 -12.75
N VAL A 275 -15.02 5.35 -12.41
CA VAL A 275 -14.74 5.89 -11.07
C VAL A 275 -15.78 6.92 -10.68
N LYS A 276 -15.91 7.14 -9.37
CA LYS A 276 -16.71 8.26 -8.86
C LYS A 276 -15.97 9.59 -9.03
N ALA A 277 -16.72 10.62 -9.38
CA ALA A 277 -16.20 11.98 -9.40
C ALA A 277 -15.84 12.43 -7.97
N PRO A 278 -14.70 13.13 -7.79
CA PRO A 278 -14.28 13.64 -6.50
C PRO A 278 -15.14 14.83 -6.05
N GLY A 279 -15.34 14.95 -4.74
CA GLY A 279 -16.13 16.03 -4.14
C GLY A 279 -17.65 15.81 -4.18
N PHE A 280 -18.40 16.80 -3.69
CA PHE A 280 -19.86 16.79 -3.60
C PHE A 280 -20.44 18.13 -4.05
N GLY A 281 -21.66 18.12 -4.62
CA GLY A 281 -22.37 19.31 -5.03
C GLY A 281 -21.55 20.20 -5.99
N ASP A 282 -21.56 21.52 -5.78
CA ASP A 282 -20.86 22.48 -6.63
C ASP A 282 -19.34 22.25 -6.68
N ARG A 283 -18.75 21.71 -5.61
CA ARG A 283 -17.32 21.38 -5.61
C ARG A 283 -17.00 20.26 -6.58
N ARG A 284 -17.85 19.22 -6.66
CA ARG A 284 -17.70 18.13 -7.65
C ARG A 284 -17.70 18.71 -9.06
N LYS A 285 -18.67 19.60 -9.36
CA LYS A 285 -18.75 20.25 -10.65
C LYS A 285 -17.47 21.03 -10.97
N ALA A 286 -16.99 21.82 -10.01
CA ALA A 286 -15.76 22.59 -10.16
C ALA A 286 -14.50 21.72 -10.40
N ILE A 287 -14.39 20.57 -9.72
CA ILE A 287 -13.28 19.62 -9.93
C ILE A 287 -13.41 18.93 -11.29
N LEU A 288 -14.62 18.52 -11.69
CA LEU A 288 -14.85 17.95 -13.03
C LEU A 288 -14.51 18.94 -14.15
N GLU A 289 -14.77 20.26 -13.95
CA GLU A 289 -14.32 21.30 -14.87
C GLU A 289 -12.79 21.42 -14.90
N ASP A 290 -12.10 21.30 -13.75
CA ASP A 290 -10.64 21.31 -13.70
C ASP A 290 -10.06 20.12 -14.50
N ILE A 291 -10.66 18.92 -14.36
CA ILE A 291 -10.28 17.72 -15.13
C ILE A 291 -10.61 17.92 -16.63
N ALA A 292 -11.73 18.58 -16.97
CA ALA A 292 -12.08 18.88 -18.35
C ALA A 292 -11.03 19.79 -19.02
N VAL A 293 -10.62 20.84 -18.34
CA VAL A 293 -9.56 21.73 -18.82
C VAL A 293 -8.23 21.00 -18.97
N LEU A 294 -7.85 20.17 -17.98
CA LEU A 294 -6.62 19.37 -18.02
C LEU A 294 -6.59 18.39 -19.19
N THR A 295 -7.71 17.73 -19.49
CA THR A 295 -7.80 16.67 -20.49
C THR A 295 -8.23 17.15 -21.87
N GLY A 296 -8.62 18.45 -21.98
CA GLY A 296 -9.13 19.05 -23.21
C GLY A 296 -10.53 18.58 -23.58
N GLY A 297 -11.28 18.00 -22.63
CA GLY A 297 -12.67 17.57 -22.80
C GLY A 297 -13.68 18.62 -22.36
N LYS A 298 -14.95 18.22 -22.33
CA LYS A 298 -16.07 19.03 -21.82
C LYS A 298 -16.76 18.30 -20.68
N LEU A 299 -17.16 19.03 -19.66
CA LEU A 299 -18.07 18.51 -18.65
C LEU A 299 -19.46 18.35 -19.27
N ILE A 300 -19.97 17.14 -19.23
CA ILE A 300 -21.32 16.82 -19.69
C ILE A 300 -22.29 17.08 -18.55
N SER A 301 -23.09 18.12 -18.69
CA SER A 301 -24.06 18.58 -17.69
C SER A 301 -25.34 19.01 -18.37
N GLU A 302 -26.48 18.63 -17.78
CA GLU A 302 -27.78 19.08 -18.27
C GLU A 302 -27.98 20.60 -18.11
N ASP A 303 -27.35 21.19 -17.09
CA ASP A 303 -27.35 22.66 -16.89
C ASP A 303 -26.72 23.40 -18.09
N LEU A 304 -25.77 22.75 -18.75
CA LEU A 304 -25.15 23.24 -19.98
C LEU A 304 -25.93 22.83 -21.25
N GLY A 305 -27.07 22.17 -21.11
CA GLY A 305 -27.93 21.72 -22.20
C GLY A 305 -27.38 20.48 -22.93
N ILE A 306 -26.38 19.79 -22.38
CA ILE A 306 -25.74 18.63 -23.00
C ILE A 306 -26.26 17.37 -22.31
N LYS A 307 -27.05 16.56 -23.04
CA LYS A 307 -27.52 15.25 -22.58
C LYS A 307 -26.52 14.16 -22.96
N LEU A 308 -26.49 13.08 -22.19
CA LEU A 308 -25.58 11.96 -22.38
C LEU A 308 -25.73 11.28 -23.75
N GLU A 309 -26.97 11.22 -24.26
CA GLU A 309 -27.29 10.67 -25.60
C GLU A 309 -26.68 11.43 -26.79
N ASN A 310 -26.35 12.71 -26.57
CA ASN A 310 -25.81 13.62 -27.60
C ASN A 310 -24.28 13.79 -27.50
N VAL A 311 -23.62 13.01 -26.66
CA VAL A 311 -22.16 13.11 -26.48
C VAL A 311 -21.43 12.48 -27.68
N THR A 312 -20.50 13.24 -28.23
CA THR A 312 -19.65 12.87 -29.35
C THR A 312 -18.19 12.74 -28.92
N LEU A 313 -17.35 12.08 -29.73
CA LEU A 313 -15.95 11.82 -29.39
C LEU A 313 -15.11 13.10 -29.18
N ASP A 314 -15.47 14.19 -29.84
CA ASP A 314 -14.82 15.51 -29.72
C ASP A 314 -15.12 16.22 -28.40
N MET A 315 -16.16 15.79 -27.68
CA MET A 315 -16.48 16.29 -26.35
C MET A 315 -15.71 15.57 -25.24
N LEU A 316 -15.13 14.39 -25.55
CA LEU A 316 -14.37 13.61 -24.59
C LEU A 316 -12.98 14.22 -24.36
N GLY A 317 -12.54 14.20 -23.10
CA GLY A 317 -11.15 14.45 -22.77
C GLY A 317 -10.24 13.31 -23.22
N SER A 318 -8.94 13.54 -23.15
CA SER A 318 -7.93 12.52 -23.42
C SER A 318 -6.65 12.81 -22.62
N SER A 319 -5.88 11.76 -22.33
CA SER A 319 -4.56 11.87 -21.70
C SER A 319 -3.63 10.82 -22.32
N LYS A 320 -2.35 10.87 -21.97
CA LYS A 320 -1.41 9.83 -22.38
C LYS A 320 -1.64 8.54 -21.61
N LYS A 321 -1.88 8.64 -20.32
CA LYS A 321 -2.11 7.49 -19.43
C LYS A 321 -3.08 7.85 -18.31
N VAL A 322 -3.92 6.91 -17.90
CA VAL A 322 -4.69 6.96 -16.66
C VAL A 322 -4.42 5.69 -15.89
N THR A 323 -4.04 5.83 -14.62
CA THR A 323 -3.86 4.72 -13.68
C THR A 323 -4.90 4.85 -12.58
N VAL A 324 -5.61 3.77 -12.31
CA VAL A 324 -6.66 3.73 -11.27
C VAL A 324 -6.39 2.56 -10.35
N ASP A 325 -6.11 2.85 -9.09
CA ASP A 325 -6.05 1.86 -8.02
C ASP A 325 -7.40 1.76 -7.26
N LYS A 326 -7.44 1.07 -6.13
CA LYS A 326 -8.67 0.93 -5.33
C LYS A 326 -9.12 2.24 -4.68
N ASP A 327 -8.21 3.20 -4.47
CA ASP A 327 -8.44 4.42 -3.70
C ASP A 327 -8.26 5.69 -4.54
N ASN A 328 -7.42 5.67 -5.57
CA ASN A 328 -6.99 6.84 -6.33
C ASN A 328 -7.15 6.69 -7.85
N THR A 329 -7.26 7.82 -8.52
CA THR A 329 -7.16 7.93 -9.98
C THR A 329 -6.11 8.98 -10.33
N THR A 330 -5.12 8.59 -11.11
CA THR A 330 -4.03 9.46 -11.61
C THR A 330 -4.14 9.64 -13.10
N ILE A 331 -4.31 10.88 -13.55
CA ILE A 331 -4.31 11.30 -14.95
C ILE A 331 -2.93 11.88 -15.27
N VAL A 332 -2.22 11.26 -16.20
CA VAL A 332 -0.87 11.65 -16.60
C VAL A 332 -0.90 12.25 -17.99
N GLN A 333 -0.32 13.43 -18.15
CA GLN A 333 -0.19 14.14 -19.41
C GLN A 333 -1.52 14.29 -20.14
N GLY A 334 -2.43 15.09 -19.55
CA GLY A 334 -3.69 15.49 -20.18
C GLY A 334 -3.45 16.23 -21.50
N LYS A 335 -4.38 16.13 -22.43
CA LYS A 335 -4.30 16.81 -23.76
C LYS A 335 -4.95 18.20 -23.77
N GLY A 336 -5.23 18.79 -22.62
CA GLY A 336 -5.65 20.17 -22.50
C GLY A 336 -4.57 21.14 -22.98
N LYS A 337 -5.00 22.34 -23.39
CA LYS A 337 -4.05 23.39 -23.78
C LYS A 337 -3.45 24.02 -22.52
N SER A 338 -2.13 24.17 -22.49
CA SER A 338 -1.42 24.79 -21.36
C SER A 338 -1.89 26.22 -21.06
N SER A 339 -2.35 26.97 -22.10
CA SER A 339 -2.99 28.27 -21.95
C SER A 339 -4.27 28.23 -21.12
N ASP A 340 -5.10 27.20 -21.34
CA ASP A 340 -6.40 27.06 -20.68
C ASP A 340 -6.21 26.59 -19.23
N ILE A 341 -5.23 25.69 -19.00
CA ILE A 341 -4.80 25.28 -17.66
C ILE A 341 -4.27 26.49 -16.88
N SER A 342 -3.41 27.30 -17.48
CA SER A 342 -2.87 28.51 -16.84
C SER A 342 -3.96 29.54 -16.51
N ALA A 343 -4.93 29.72 -17.41
CA ALA A 343 -6.09 30.58 -17.17
C ALA A 343 -6.96 30.04 -16.00
N ARG A 344 -7.16 28.72 -15.94
CA ARG A 344 -7.92 28.10 -14.84
C ARG A 344 -7.19 28.24 -13.50
N VAL A 345 -5.87 28.07 -13.47
CA VAL A 345 -5.02 28.31 -12.29
C VAL A 345 -5.14 29.77 -11.82
N ALA A 346 -5.08 30.73 -12.73
CA ALA A 346 -5.25 32.15 -12.40
C ALA A 346 -6.65 32.45 -11.80
N LEU A 347 -7.69 31.82 -12.34
CA LEU A 347 -9.06 31.94 -11.83
C LEU A 347 -9.16 31.41 -10.39
N ILE A 348 -8.61 30.24 -10.10
CA ILE A 348 -8.63 29.63 -8.75
C ILE A 348 -7.84 30.52 -7.77
N LYS A 349 -6.67 31.06 -8.16
CA LYS A 349 -5.92 32.02 -7.33
C LYS A 349 -6.75 33.26 -6.96
N LYS A 350 -7.47 33.84 -7.92
CA LYS A 350 -8.37 34.95 -7.67
C LYS A 350 -9.49 34.57 -6.69
N GLN A 351 -10.09 33.41 -6.84
CA GLN A 351 -11.11 32.90 -5.90
C GLN A 351 -10.56 32.74 -4.47
N ILE A 352 -9.30 32.31 -4.32
CA ILE A 352 -8.63 32.22 -3.01
C ILE A 352 -8.49 33.60 -2.35
N GLU A 353 -8.18 34.62 -3.14
CA GLU A 353 -8.05 35.99 -2.64
C GLU A 353 -9.41 36.61 -2.26
N GLU A 354 -10.47 36.29 -3.00
CA GLU A 354 -11.82 36.86 -2.81
C GLU A 354 -12.62 36.15 -1.70
N THR A 355 -12.28 34.87 -1.36
CA THR A 355 -13.06 34.12 -0.36
C THR A 355 -12.81 34.62 1.05
N THR A 356 -13.87 34.75 1.83
CA THR A 356 -13.86 35.14 3.25
C THR A 356 -13.90 33.91 4.17
N SER A 357 -14.21 32.71 3.64
CA SER A 357 -14.31 31.45 4.38
C SER A 357 -12.95 30.78 4.42
N ASP A 358 -12.40 30.53 5.59
CA ASP A 358 -11.14 29.81 5.76
C ASP A 358 -11.23 28.37 5.22
N TYR A 359 -12.37 27.71 5.40
CA TYR A 359 -12.63 26.38 4.88
C TYR A 359 -12.66 26.35 3.34
N ASP A 360 -13.33 27.31 2.70
CA ASP A 360 -13.36 27.39 1.24
C ASP A 360 -11.99 27.77 0.68
N ARG A 361 -11.25 28.61 1.39
CA ARG A 361 -9.87 28.95 1.05
C ARG A 361 -8.98 27.71 1.04
N GLU A 362 -9.06 26.88 2.07
CA GLU A 362 -8.32 25.61 2.15
C GLU A 362 -8.66 24.69 0.96
N LYS A 363 -9.94 24.52 0.66
CA LYS A 363 -10.38 23.66 -0.47
C LYS A 363 -10.01 24.19 -1.84
N LEU A 364 -9.97 25.51 -2.02
CA LEU A 364 -9.47 26.14 -3.24
C LEU A 364 -7.95 25.97 -3.36
N GLN A 365 -7.21 26.03 -2.25
CA GLN A 365 -5.76 25.77 -2.22
C GLN A 365 -5.44 24.31 -2.58
N GLU A 366 -6.20 23.34 -2.07
CA GLU A 366 -6.08 21.93 -2.47
C GLU A 366 -6.29 21.75 -3.98
N ARG A 367 -7.34 22.36 -4.54
CA ARG A 367 -7.60 22.31 -5.99
C ARG A 367 -6.47 22.95 -6.80
N LEU A 368 -5.98 24.11 -6.35
CA LEU A 368 -4.84 24.79 -6.98
C LEU A 368 -3.60 23.90 -6.99
N ALA A 369 -3.26 23.28 -5.86
CA ALA A 369 -2.11 22.39 -5.74
C ALA A 369 -2.22 21.21 -6.70
N LYS A 370 -3.38 20.56 -6.77
CA LYS A 370 -3.62 19.42 -7.69
C LYS A 370 -3.53 19.79 -9.16
N LEU A 371 -3.99 20.98 -9.56
CA LEU A 371 -3.98 21.41 -10.96
C LEU A 371 -2.64 22.02 -11.40
N ALA A 372 -1.99 22.79 -10.51
CA ALA A 372 -0.75 23.50 -10.82
C ALA A 372 0.51 22.68 -10.58
N GLY A 373 0.47 21.71 -9.67
CA GLY A 373 1.62 20.88 -9.29
C GLY A 373 2.03 19.88 -10.38
N GLY A 374 1.11 19.45 -11.21
CA GLY A 374 1.36 18.40 -12.21
C GLY A 374 1.62 17.04 -11.59
N VAL A 375 2.25 16.16 -12.38
CA VAL A 375 2.67 14.82 -11.97
C VAL A 375 4.16 14.66 -12.26
N ALA A 376 4.95 14.31 -11.25
CA ALA A 376 6.34 13.89 -11.44
C ALA A 376 6.37 12.40 -11.77
N ILE A 377 7.10 12.02 -12.80
CA ILE A 377 7.25 10.65 -13.25
C ILE A 377 8.70 10.25 -13.07
N ILE A 378 8.97 9.34 -12.14
CA ILE A 378 10.28 8.71 -11.99
C ILE A 378 10.32 7.49 -12.90
N LYS A 379 11.12 7.56 -13.96
CA LYS A 379 11.31 6.45 -14.88
C LYS A 379 12.54 5.66 -14.46
N VAL A 380 12.32 4.44 -13.98
CA VAL A 380 13.38 3.59 -13.44
C VAL A 380 14.02 2.79 -14.56
N GLY A 381 15.35 2.94 -14.74
CA GLY A 381 16.12 2.18 -15.71
C GLY A 381 17.03 1.14 -15.04
N ALA A 382 17.18 -0.02 -15.70
CA ALA A 382 18.10 -1.07 -15.31
C ALA A 382 18.51 -1.95 -16.50
N ALA A 383 19.55 -2.79 -16.32
CA ALA A 383 20.11 -3.62 -17.38
C ALA A 383 19.24 -4.86 -17.72
N THR A 384 18.44 -5.33 -16.76
CA THR A 384 17.56 -6.50 -16.91
C THR A 384 16.18 -6.20 -16.35
N GLU A 385 15.14 -6.87 -16.86
CA GLU A 385 13.76 -6.73 -16.39
C GLU A 385 13.64 -7.03 -14.88
N ALA A 386 14.30 -8.09 -14.40
CA ALA A 386 14.30 -8.44 -12.98
C ALA A 386 14.95 -7.35 -12.09
N ALA A 387 16.06 -6.76 -12.55
CA ALA A 387 16.71 -5.66 -11.84
C ALA A 387 15.90 -4.37 -11.90
N MET A 388 15.18 -4.13 -12.99
CA MET A 388 14.31 -2.97 -13.16
C MET A 388 13.10 -3.05 -12.23
N LYS A 389 12.45 -4.22 -12.14
CA LYS A 389 11.33 -4.45 -11.22
C LYS A 389 11.77 -4.27 -9.76
N GLU A 390 12.90 -4.86 -9.36
CA GLU A 390 13.45 -4.70 -8.01
C GLU A 390 13.81 -3.25 -7.69
N LYS A 391 14.40 -2.51 -8.66
CA LYS A 391 14.71 -1.08 -8.47
C LYS A 391 13.43 -0.22 -8.42
N LYS A 392 12.39 -0.57 -9.21
CA LYS A 392 11.09 0.09 -9.16
C LYS A 392 10.46 -0.07 -7.78
N ASP A 393 10.33 -1.32 -7.26
CA ASP A 393 9.78 -1.61 -5.93
C ASP A 393 10.50 -0.79 -4.86
N ARG A 394 11.83 -0.68 -4.93
CA ARG A 394 12.66 0.09 -4.01
C ARG A 394 12.40 1.60 -4.09
N VAL A 395 12.17 2.14 -5.28
CA VAL A 395 11.82 3.56 -5.47
C VAL A 395 10.42 3.84 -4.93
N ASP A 396 9.48 2.92 -5.12
CA ASP A 396 8.11 3.04 -4.59
C ASP A 396 8.12 3.02 -3.06
N ASP A 397 8.83 2.08 -2.44
CA ASP A 397 9.01 2.02 -0.97
C ASP A 397 9.63 3.32 -0.43
N ALA A 398 10.68 3.81 -1.08
CA ALA A 398 11.33 5.05 -0.67
C ALA A 398 10.42 6.28 -0.83
N LEU A 399 9.58 6.32 -1.85
CA LEU A 399 8.59 7.37 -2.06
C LEU A 399 7.53 7.36 -0.96
N HIS A 400 6.99 6.18 -0.63
CA HIS A 400 5.98 6.02 0.42
C HIS A 400 6.53 6.40 1.80
N ALA A 401 7.73 5.93 2.14
CA ALA A 401 8.41 6.29 3.39
C ALA A 401 8.67 7.80 3.49
N THR A 402 9.04 8.42 2.37
CA THR A 402 9.29 9.87 2.32
C THR A 402 8.00 10.67 2.53
N ARG A 403 6.89 10.26 1.89
CA ARG A 403 5.56 10.87 2.15
C ARG A 403 5.16 10.73 3.61
N ALA A 404 5.29 9.54 4.18
CA ALA A 404 5.00 9.28 5.59
C ALA A 404 5.85 10.17 6.54
N ALA A 405 7.11 10.41 6.19
CA ALA A 405 7.99 11.30 6.94
C ALA A 405 7.60 12.78 6.84
N VAL A 406 7.15 13.22 5.68
CA VAL A 406 6.65 14.60 5.49
C VAL A 406 5.36 14.83 6.28
N GLU A 407 4.47 13.83 6.33
CA GLU A 407 3.19 13.92 7.05
C GLU A 407 3.36 13.99 8.57
N GLU A 408 4.08 13.05 9.17
CA GLU A 408 4.16 12.88 10.64
C GLU A 408 5.56 13.11 11.23
N GLY A 409 6.54 13.42 10.40
CA GLY A 409 7.92 13.62 10.84
C GLY A 409 8.72 12.32 10.95
N ILE A 410 9.92 12.44 11.48
CA ILE A 410 10.91 11.37 11.61
C ILE A 410 11.30 11.13 13.08
N VAL A 411 11.66 9.89 13.37
CA VAL A 411 12.17 9.43 14.66
C VAL A 411 13.52 8.72 14.49
N PRO A 412 14.32 8.50 15.54
CA PRO A 412 15.53 7.69 15.44
C PRO A 412 15.21 6.29 14.93
N GLY A 413 15.87 5.86 13.85
CA GLY A 413 15.62 4.61 13.18
C GLY A 413 16.19 3.38 13.89
N GLY A 414 16.21 2.25 13.17
CA GLY A 414 16.81 1.02 13.66
C GLY A 414 16.14 0.41 14.90
N GLY A 415 14.86 0.70 15.14
CA GLY A 415 14.10 0.23 16.30
C GLY A 415 14.38 1.01 17.59
N VAL A 416 15.24 2.03 17.56
CA VAL A 416 15.57 2.84 18.74
C VAL A 416 14.38 3.65 19.23
N ALA A 417 13.55 4.18 18.34
CA ALA A 417 12.34 4.91 18.70
C ALA A 417 11.44 4.11 19.65
N TYR A 418 11.21 2.83 19.38
CA TYR A 418 10.43 1.96 20.26
C TYR A 418 11.03 1.85 21.67
N LEU A 419 12.36 1.66 21.75
CA LEU A 419 13.03 1.54 23.06
C LEU A 419 12.95 2.84 23.87
N ARG A 420 12.99 4.02 23.19
CA ARG A 420 12.81 5.31 23.88
C ARG A 420 11.40 5.52 24.40
N CYS A 421 10.41 4.95 23.69
CA CYS A 421 9.00 5.03 24.05
C CYS A 421 8.59 3.99 25.12
N GLN A 422 9.43 2.99 25.44
CA GLN A 422 9.13 1.96 26.44
C GLN A 422 8.72 2.54 27.80
N LYS A 423 9.34 3.66 28.21
CA LYS A 423 9.01 4.34 29.47
C LYS A 423 7.55 4.82 29.56
N ALA A 424 6.88 5.05 28.44
CA ALA A 424 5.47 5.42 28.44
C ALA A 424 4.58 4.29 28.97
N ILE A 425 5.01 3.04 28.82
CA ILE A 425 4.31 1.87 29.37
C ILE A 425 4.43 1.84 30.88
N ASP A 426 5.61 2.19 31.44
CA ASP A 426 5.87 2.18 32.87
C ASP A 426 5.00 3.21 33.65
N THR A 427 4.49 4.23 32.95
CA THR A 427 3.62 5.26 33.54
C THR A 427 2.15 4.85 33.60
N LEU A 428 1.77 3.69 33.04
CA LEU A 428 0.38 3.22 33.03
C LEU A 428 0.05 2.57 34.39
N GLU A 429 -1.00 3.07 35.05
CA GLU A 429 -1.53 2.49 36.26
C GLU A 429 -2.42 1.28 35.96
N LEU A 430 -1.78 0.12 35.66
CA LEU A 430 -2.44 -1.13 35.34
C LEU A 430 -2.23 -2.16 36.45
N ALA A 431 -3.19 -3.08 36.62
CA ALA A 431 -3.14 -4.14 37.61
C ALA A 431 -3.44 -5.52 37.02
N GLY A 432 -3.01 -6.59 37.69
CA GLY A 432 -3.30 -7.97 37.28
C GLY A 432 -2.86 -8.27 35.84
N ASP A 433 -3.70 -8.99 35.11
CA ASP A 433 -3.39 -9.45 33.75
C ASP A 433 -3.33 -8.29 32.72
N GLU A 434 -3.96 -7.13 32.98
CA GLU A 434 -3.77 -5.95 32.13
C GLU A 434 -2.33 -5.43 32.20
N LYS A 435 -1.72 -5.45 33.39
CA LYS A 435 -0.31 -5.10 33.54
C LYS A 435 0.59 -6.08 32.78
N VAL A 436 0.29 -7.39 32.87
CA VAL A 436 1.02 -8.42 32.11
C VAL A 436 0.90 -8.15 30.61
N GLY A 437 -0.29 -7.77 30.13
CA GLY A 437 -0.50 -7.35 28.73
C GLY A 437 0.40 -6.18 28.31
N ALA A 438 0.58 -5.19 29.17
CA ALA A 438 1.49 -4.08 28.90
C ALA A 438 2.97 -4.51 28.90
N GLU A 439 3.37 -5.42 29.79
CA GLU A 439 4.72 -5.98 29.82
C GLU A 439 5.03 -6.80 28.55
N ILE A 440 4.02 -7.47 27.94
CA ILE A 440 4.16 -8.15 26.66
C ILE A 440 4.58 -7.16 25.57
N VAL A 441 3.90 -6.00 25.48
CA VAL A 441 4.25 -4.95 24.52
C VAL A 441 5.65 -4.40 24.80
N ALA A 442 5.99 -4.16 26.06
CA ALA A 442 7.31 -3.66 26.46
C ALA A 442 8.46 -4.58 26.03
N ARG A 443 8.22 -5.90 25.99
CA ARG A 443 9.19 -6.88 25.46
C ARG A 443 9.16 -6.96 23.93
N ALA A 444 7.98 -6.95 23.35
CA ALA A 444 7.80 -7.08 21.89
C ALA A 444 8.45 -5.93 21.10
N ILE A 445 8.41 -4.69 21.62
CA ILE A 445 9.02 -3.54 20.96
C ILE A 445 10.56 -3.56 20.93
N GLU A 446 11.21 -4.52 21.58
CA GLU A 446 12.64 -4.79 21.43
C GLU A 446 12.95 -5.62 20.17
N ALA A 447 11.96 -6.35 19.64
CA ALA A 447 12.15 -7.30 18.55
C ALA A 447 12.76 -6.67 17.28
N PRO A 448 12.38 -5.45 16.84
CA PRO A 448 12.95 -4.84 15.64
C PRO A 448 14.48 -4.68 15.75
N LEU A 449 15.00 -4.07 16.80
CA LEU A 449 16.44 -3.93 16.99
C LEU A 449 17.12 -5.30 17.16
N ARG A 450 16.52 -6.23 17.91
CA ARG A 450 17.06 -7.59 18.05
C ARG A 450 17.22 -8.28 16.72
N LYS A 451 16.22 -8.21 15.86
CA LYS A 451 16.24 -8.85 14.54
C LYS A 451 17.26 -8.22 13.59
N LEU A 452 17.34 -6.88 13.57
CA LEU A 452 18.34 -6.15 12.79
C LEU A 452 19.77 -6.59 13.15
N VAL A 453 20.07 -6.66 14.44
CA VAL A 453 21.40 -7.08 14.94
C VAL A 453 21.68 -8.55 14.66
N SER A 454 20.68 -9.43 14.84
CA SER A 454 20.78 -10.86 14.52
C SER A 454 21.01 -11.09 13.03
N ASN A 455 20.34 -10.35 12.13
CA ASN A 455 20.55 -10.48 10.70
C ASN A 455 21.98 -10.06 10.29
N ALA A 456 22.62 -9.16 11.06
CA ALA A 456 24.04 -8.80 10.91
C ALA A 456 25.02 -9.80 11.55
N GLY A 457 24.51 -10.89 12.15
CA GLY A 457 25.35 -11.93 12.76
C GLY A 457 25.96 -11.52 14.10
N GLN A 458 25.38 -10.55 14.80
CA GLN A 458 25.88 -10.07 16.09
C GLN A 458 24.98 -10.45 17.26
N GLU A 459 25.50 -10.35 18.51
CA GLU A 459 24.78 -10.70 19.73
C GLU A 459 23.77 -9.62 20.10
N ALA A 460 22.50 -9.85 19.78
CA ALA A 460 21.42 -8.87 19.92
C ALA A 460 21.16 -8.45 21.37
N ALA A 461 21.32 -9.36 22.33
CA ALA A 461 21.05 -9.08 23.73
C ALA A 461 21.97 -7.97 24.29
N LEU A 462 23.25 -8.03 23.95
CA LEU A 462 24.24 -7.04 24.39
C LEU A 462 23.97 -5.66 23.78
N VAL A 463 23.65 -5.63 22.48
CA VAL A 463 23.36 -4.37 21.78
C VAL A 463 22.10 -3.71 22.35
N VAL A 464 21.02 -4.47 22.52
CA VAL A 464 19.76 -3.95 23.08
C VAL A 464 19.97 -3.41 24.51
N ALA A 465 20.68 -4.15 25.36
CA ALA A 465 20.97 -3.70 26.72
C ALA A 465 21.73 -2.37 26.72
N LYS A 466 22.75 -2.21 25.86
CA LYS A 466 23.53 -0.98 25.74
C LYS A 466 22.69 0.18 25.21
N VAL A 467 21.92 -0.05 24.12
CA VAL A 467 21.05 0.98 23.56
C VAL A 467 19.96 1.42 24.55
N LYS A 468 19.43 0.53 25.38
CA LYS A 468 18.48 0.89 26.47
C LYS A 468 19.09 1.77 27.55
N ALA A 469 20.37 1.56 27.87
CA ALA A 469 21.08 2.38 28.84
C ALA A 469 21.37 3.80 28.30
N ASP A 470 21.49 3.96 26.98
CA ASP A 470 21.72 5.24 26.31
C ASP A 470 20.44 6.12 26.29
N LYS A 471 20.62 7.41 25.98
CA LYS A 471 19.55 8.42 25.93
C LYS A 471 19.47 9.09 24.55
N GLY A 472 18.34 9.73 24.30
CA GLY A 472 18.12 10.51 23.07
C GLY A 472 18.11 9.64 21.83
N SER A 473 18.70 10.12 20.74
CA SER A 473 18.81 9.45 19.44
C SER A 473 20.01 8.50 19.32
N ASN A 474 20.79 8.31 20.40
CA ASN A 474 21.90 7.37 20.38
C ASN A 474 21.39 5.93 20.19
N GLY A 475 22.02 5.21 19.29
CA GLY A 475 21.64 3.84 18.96
C GLY A 475 22.78 3.09 18.28
N TYR A 476 22.51 1.90 17.81
CA TYR A 476 23.47 1.07 17.11
C TYR A 476 23.21 1.12 15.61
N ASN A 477 24.20 1.66 14.87
CA ASN A 477 24.16 1.64 13.40
C ASN A 477 24.63 0.25 12.92
N VAL A 478 23.69 -0.59 12.53
CA VAL A 478 23.96 -1.97 12.09
C VAL A 478 24.85 -2.01 10.83
N ARG A 479 24.81 -0.97 9.98
CA ARG A 479 25.59 -0.90 8.74
C ARG A 479 27.08 -0.69 9.02
N THR A 480 27.42 0.17 10.00
CA THR A 480 28.81 0.51 10.35
C THR A 480 29.34 -0.31 11.53
N GLY A 481 28.46 -0.93 12.33
CA GLY A 481 28.85 -1.63 13.55
C GLY A 481 29.16 -0.69 14.72
N GLU A 482 28.73 0.57 14.69
CA GLU A 482 29.11 1.60 15.66
C GLU A 482 27.89 2.14 16.42
N TYR A 483 28.13 2.61 17.64
CA TYR A 483 27.14 3.35 18.43
C TYR A 483 27.27 4.84 18.15
N ALA A 484 26.20 5.48 17.69
CA ALA A 484 26.19 6.88 17.30
C ALA A 484 24.83 7.53 17.50
N ASP A 485 24.77 8.85 17.35
CA ASP A 485 23.52 9.58 17.22
C ASP A 485 22.88 9.28 15.84
N LEU A 486 21.87 8.42 15.83
CA LEU A 486 21.26 7.92 14.60
C LEU A 486 20.60 9.02 13.77
N MET A 487 20.04 10.06 14.42
CA MET A 487 19.46 11.20 13.71
C MET A 487 20.53 11.97 12.92
N LYS A 488 21.73 12.15 13.50
CA LYS A 488 22.85 12.82 12.81
C LYS A 488 23.48 11.95 11.72
N CYS A 489 23.44 10.63 11.89
CA CYS A 489 23.94 9.68 10.90
C CYS A 489 22.95 9.42 9.76
N GLY A 490 21.79 10.08 9.74
CA GLY A 490 20.75 9.85 8.75
C GLY A 490 19.98 8.54 8.91
N VAL A 491 20.16 7.79 10.01
CA VAL A 491 19.41 6.56 10.29
C VAL A 491 18.12 6.93 11.00
N VAL A 492 17.09 7.20 10.21
CA VAL A 492 15.80 7.73 10.68
C VAL A 492 14.66 6.91 10.11
N ASP A 493 13.57 6.74 10.87
CA ASP A 493 12.36 6.08 10.41
C ASP A 493 11.20 7.09 10.40
N PRO A 494 10.25 7.03 9.43
CA PRO A 494 9.04 7.85 9.47
C PRO A 494 8.18 7.49 10.68
N ALA A 495 7.74 8.50 11.44
CA ALA A 495 6.91 8.27 12.64
C ALA A 495 5.60 7.54 12.31
N LYS A 496 4.98 7.85 11.18
CA LYS A 496 3.78 7.19 10.67
C LYS A 496 4.01 5.68 10.46
N VAL A 497 5.12 5.30 9.86
CA VAL A 497 5.49 3.88 9.64
C VAL A 497 5.64 3.15 10.97
N VAL A 498 6.43 3.73 11.89
CA VAL A 498 6.72 3.12 13.20
C VAL A 498 5.44 2.92 14.01
N ARG A 499 4.56 3.94 14.11
CA ARG A 499 3.31 3.80 14.88
C ARG A 499 2.31 2.84 14.24
N THR A 500 2.16 2.89 12.90
CA THR A 500 1.22 2.04 12.16
C THR A 500 1.60 0.57 12.28
N ALA A 501 2.90 0.25 12.16
CA ALA A 501 3.40 -1.09 12.34
C ALA A 501 3.04 -1.66 13.73
N LEU A 502 3.21 -0.87 14.80
CA LEU A 502 2.84 -1.32 16.15
C LEU A 502 1.33 -1.46 16.34
N GLN A 503 0.54 -0.50 15.84
CA GLN A 503 -0.92 -0.52 15.96
C GLN A 503 -1.53 -1.75 15.27
N ASN A 504 -1.13 -2.03 14.03
CA ASN A 504 -1.62 -3.18 13.29
C ASN A 504 -1.16 -4.50 13.91
N ALA A 505 0.09 -4.57 14.34
CA ALA A 505 0.64 -5.73 15.04
C ALA A 505 -0.11 -6.03 16.34
N ALA A 506 -0.31 -5.04 17.20
CA ALA A 506 -1.01 -5.19 18.47
C ALA A 506 -2.49 -5.58 18.28
N SER A 507 -3.16 -4.97 17.29
CA SER A 507 -4.56 -5.26 16.96
C SER A 507 -4.75 -6.72 16.57
N ILE A 508 -4.01 -7.22 15.59
CA ILE A 508 -4.15 -8.60 15.10
C ILE A 508 -3.63 -9.61 16.11
N ALA A 509 -2.48 -9.37 16.74
CA ALA A 509 -1.97 -10.27 17.78
C ALA A 509 -2.93 -10.37 18.97
N GLY A 510 -3.54 -9.24 19.38
CA GLY A 510 -4.57 -9.21 20.42
C GLY A 510 -5.81 -10.03 20.07
N LEU A 511 -6.25 -10.01 18.80
CA LEU A 511 -7.35 -10.86 18.32
C LEU A 511 -6.96 -12.34 18.33
N LEU A 512 -5.76 -12.67 17.87
CA LEU A 512 -5.25 -14.05 17.88
C LEU A 512 -5.11 -14.61 19.31
N LEU A 513 -4.70 -13.80 20.28
CA LEU A 513 -4.61 -14.20 21.69
C LEU A 513 -5.97 -14.52 22.31
N THR A 514 -7.02 -13.87 21.85
CA THR A 514 -8.40 -14.12 22.33
C THR A 514 -9.11 -15.24 21.58
N THR A 515 -8.47 -15.83 20.55
CA THR A 515 -9.02 -16.93 19.77
C THR A 515 -8.90 -18.25 20.54
N ASP A 516 -10.01 -18.98 20.60
CA ASP A 516 -10.10 -20.28 21.30
C ASP A 516 -10.43 -21.44 20.37
N CYS A 517 -11.03 -21.15 19.22
CA CYS A 517 -11.46 -22.15 18.26
C CYS A 517 -11.07 -21.76 16.83
N MET A 518 -10.64 -22.75 16.06
CA MET A 518 -10.37 -22.62 14.63
C MET A 518 -11.25 -23.57 13.84
N VAL A 519 -11.88 -23.08 12.79
CA VAL A 519 -12.78 -23.87 11.92
C VAL A 519 -12.32 -23.76 10.48
N THR A 520 -12.04 -24.89 9.83
CA THR A 520 -11.62 -24.93 8.43
C THR A 520 -12.29 -26.08 7.67
N ASP A 521 -12.21 -26.07 6.35
CA ASP A 521 -12.71 -27.15 5.52
C ASP A 521 -11.86 -28.41 5.68
N LEU A 522 -12.50 -29.59 5.62
CA LEU A 522 -11.77 -30.83 5.48
C LEU A 522 -11.07 -30.84 4.11
N PRO A 523 -9.77 -31.20 4.05
CA PRO A 523 -9.09 -31.33 2.77
C PRO A 523 -9.84 -32.37 1.91
N GLU A 524 -10.14 -32.00 0.67
CA GLU A 524 -10.66 -32.97 -0.29
C GLU A 524 -9.60 -34.06 -0.48
N LYS A 525 -9.97 -35.32 -0.23
CA LYS A 525 -9.12 -36.44 -0.67
C LYS A 525 -9.05 -36.34 -2.17
N LYS A 526 -7.90 -35.98 -2.71
CA LYS A 526 -7.59 -36.24 -4.12
C LYS A 526 -7.71 -37.76 -4.29
N ASP A 527 -8.83 -38.21 -4.80
CA ASP A 527 -8.93 -39.60 -5.27
C ASP A 527 -7.78 -39.79 -6.26
N ALA A 528 -6.83 -40.63 -5.88
CA ALA A 528 -5.81 -41.10 -6.81
C ALA A 528 -6.59 -41.73 -7.97
N CYS A 529 -6.67 -41.07 -9.10
CA CYS A 529 -7.18 -41.64 -10.33
C CYS A 529 -6.33 -42.91 -10.59
N GLY A 530 -6.89 -44.02 -10.17
CA GLY A 530 -6.35 -45.34 -10.54
C GLY A 530 -6.40 -45.45 -12.05
N CYS A 531 -5.26 -45.33 -12.69
CA CYS A 531 -5.09 -45.80 -14.05
C CYS A 531 -5.36 -47.30 -14.04
N GLY A 532 -6.62 -47.64 -14.23
CA GLY A 532 -7.04 -49.02 -14.52
C GLY A 532 -6.38 -49.47 -15.80
N ASN A 533 -5.45 -50.36 -15.63
CA ASN A 533 -4.76 -51.11 -16.66
C ASN A 533 -5.79 -52.02 -17.35
N HIS A 534 -6.44 -51.53 -18.44
CA HIS A 534 -7.20 -52.40 -19.34
C HIS A 534 -6.20 -53.01 -20.35
N GLY A 535 -5.62 -54.12 -19.92
CA GLY A 535 -5.08 -55.11 -20.81
C GLY A 535 -6.20 -55.71 -21.67
N GLY A 536 -6.41 -55.16 -22.83
CA GLY A 536 -7.26 -55.75 -23.89
C GLY A 536 -6.49 -56.78 -24.67
N GLN A 537 -6.76 -58.05 -24.38
CA GLN A 537 -6.29 -59.22 -25.11
C GLN A 537 -7.04 -59.32 -26.44
N GLY A 538 -6.29 -59.56 -27.50
CA GLY A 538 -6.79 -59.64 -28.87
C GLY A 538 -7.76 -60.79 -29.14
N GLY A 539 -8.58 -60.61 -30.12
CA GLY A 539 -9.42 -61.58 -30.79
C GLY A 539 -9.46 -61.31 -32.28
N MET A 540 -8.61 -62.01 -33.00
CA MET A 540 -8.61 -62.09 -34.45
C MET A 540 -9.68 -63.12 -34.89
N ALA A 541 -10.58 -62.73 -35.80
CA ALA A 541 -11.29 -63.56 -36.78
C ALA A 541 -12.33 -62.64 -37.47
N GLY A 542 -12.40 -62.35 -38.74
CA GLY A 542 -12.27 -63.19 -39.86
C GLY A 542 -13.47 -62.97 -40.75
N MET A 543 -13.24 -62.72 -42.08
CA MET A 543 -14.18 -62.90 -43.22
C MET A 543 -15.32 -61.89 -43.37
N MET A 544 -15.37 -61.22 -44.37
CA MET A 544 -15.50 -61.18 -45.83
C MET A 544 -15.54 -59.74 -46.35
#